data_4e86a91302df769c0ca425d4f5b4727c
#
_entry.id   4e86a91302df769c0ca425d4f5b4727c
#
_cell.length_a   1.000
_cell.length_b   1.000
_cell.length_c   1.000
_cell.angle_alpha   90.00
_cell.angle_beta   90.00
_cell.angle_gamma   90.00
#
_symmetry.space_group_name_H-M   'P 1'
#
loop_
_entity.id
_entity.type
_entity.pdbx_description
1 polymer ?
#
loop_
_entity_poly.entity_id
_entity_poly.type
_entity_poly.pdbx_seq_one_letter_code
_entity_poly.pdbx_strand_id
1 'polypeptide(L)'
;LGQFNDIQGPGLHWFWPTPIGSRDVVQVDEVRRLEIGVRGGTPVLLESLMITGDADESGLPGEAPNIVDVQLLVQFDIKDLESYLYKSVDPAGATIVDATETALRQVVGSRPIDDVLTDGKEDIQAETKLALQGLMDDYLTGINIREVKLLNVFAPEQVKDAFDDVVRAQEDKARIINLADAYKEDILPRSRGQAAALEQG
;
A
#
# COMPACT_ATOMS: atom_id res chain seq x y z
N LEU A 1 4.32 43.37 4.92
CA LEU A 1 3.25 42.69 5.64
C LEU A 1 2.98 41.39 4.93
N GLY A 2 3.05 40.25 5.66
CA GLY A 2 2.81 38.92 5.09
C GLY A 2 4.03 38.22 4.50
N GLN A 3 5.25 38.60 4.88
CA GLN A 3 6.46 37.84 4.54
C GLN A 3 6.86 36.91 5.71
N PHE A 4 7.26 35.71 5.36
CA PHE A 4 7.88 34.78 6.30
C PHE A 4 9.18 35.38 6.82
N ASN A 5 9.39 35.37 8.12
CA ASN A 5 10.55 35.98 8.76
C ASN A 5 11.54 34.93 9.28
N ASP A 6 11.12 34.05 10.17
CA ASP A 6 12.01 33.06 10.79
C ASP A 6 11.24 31.93 11.45
N ILE A 7 11.89 30.74 11.58
CA ILE A 7 11.42 29.61 12.35
C ILE A 7 12.14 29.59 13.70
N GLN A 8 11.39 29.64 14.77
CA GLN A 8 11.93 29.62 16.14
C GLN A 8 11.62 28.28 16.81
N GLY A 9 12.62 27.71 17.47
CA GLY A 9 12.48 26.49 18.25
C GLY A 9 11.63 26.68 19.52
N PRO A 10 11.34 25.60 20.24
CA PRO A 10 10.57 25.67 21.47
C PRO A 10 11.31 26.53 22.52
N GLY A 11 10.58 27.46 23.13
CA GLY A 11 11.16 28.38 24.12
C GLY A 11 10.39 29.67 24.30
N LEU A 12 10.98 30.59 25.07
CA LEU A 12 10.41 31.91 25.30
C LEU A 12 10.96 32.87 24.25
N HIS A 13 10.09 33.28 23.33
CA HIS A 13 10.46 34.20 22.23
C HIS A 13 9.60 35.46 22.29
N TRP A 14 10.22 36.58 21.98
CA TRP A 14 9.53 37.87 21.89
C TRP A 14 9.16 38.16 20.43
N PHE A 15 7.92 38.59 20.19
CA PHE A 15 7.44 38.94 18.87
C PHE A 15 6.56 40.20 18.92
N TRP A 16 6.43 40.88 17.79
CA TRP A 16 5.59 42.07 17.69
C TRP A 16 4.11 41.68 17.69
N PRO A 17 3.27 42.37 18.48
CA PRO A 17 1.82 42.04 18.52
C PRO A 17 1.14 42.40 17.19
N THR A 18 -0.01 41.76 16.97
CA THR A 18 -0.89 42.11 15.85
C THR A 18 -1.25 43.62 15.88
N PRO A 19 -1.25 44.36 14.74
CA PRO A 19 -1.21 43.88 13.34
C PRO A 19 0.18 43.83 12.71
N ILE A 20 1.25 44.02 13.46
CA ILE A 20 2.62 44.11 12.91
C ILE A 20 3.22 42.72 12.67
N GLY A 21 2.96 41.78 13.58
CA GLY A 21 3.41 40.40 13.47
C GLY A 21 2.27 39.40 13.72
N SER A 22 2.34 38.23 13.10
CA SER A 22 1.53 37.07 13.39
C SER A 22 2.45 35.87 13.67
N ARG A 23 1.95 34.91 14.43
CA ARG A 23 2.67 33.67 14.72
C ARG A 23 1.76 32.49 14.49
N ASP A 24 2.31 31.45 13.90
CA ASP A 24 1.68 30.14 13.79
C ASP A 24 2.50 29.14 14.62
N VAL A 25 1.82 28.38 15.47
CA VAL A 25 2.46 27.37 16.32
C VAL A 25 2.04 26.00 15.83
N VAL A 26 3.00 25.22 15.35
CA VAL A 26 2.78 23.89 14.81
C VAL A 26 3.67 22.88 15.54
N GLN A 27 3.11 21.74 15.90
CA GLN A 27 3.87 20.62 16.45
C GLN A 27 4.49 19.84 15.28
N VAL A 28 5.81 19.95 15.12
CA VAL A 28 6.55 19.35 14.00
C VAL A 28 6.83 17.87 14.28
N ASP A 29 7.11 17.52 15.55
CA ASP A 29 7.47 16.16 15.97
C ASP A 29 6.28 15.20 16.11
N GLU A 30 5.05 15.71 15.93
CA GLU A 30 3.85 14.91 16.05
C GLU A 30 3.67 14.02 14.82
N VAL A 31 3.67 12.70 15.04
CA VAL A 31 3.32 11.74 13.98
C VAL A 31 1.81 11.72 13.80
N ARG A 32 1.38 12.22 12.67
CA ARG A 32 -0.03 12.25 12.27
C ARG A 32 -0.39 10.99 11.52
N ARG A 33 -1.65 10.59 11.60
CA ARG A 33 -2.19 9.41 10.94
C ARG A 33 -3.31 9.80 10.01
N LEU A 34 -3.28 9.22 8.82
CA LEU A 34 -4.33 9.32 7.83
C LEU A 34 -4.79 7.91 7.46
N GLU A 35 -6.09 7.66 7.58
CA GLU A 35 -6.71 6.41 7.15
C GLU A 35 -7.46 6.66 5.85
N ILE A 36 -7.23 5.81 4.84
CA ILE A 36 -7.93 5.83 3.55
C ILE A 36 -8.77 4.57 3.43
N GLY A 37 -9.99 4.73 2.93
CA GLY A 37 -10.96 3.65 2.81
C GLY A 37 -11.75 3.38 4.08
N VAL A 38 -11.42 4.02 5.21
CA VAL A 38 -12.15 3.88 6.48
C VAL A 38 -12.29 5.24 7.14
N ARG A 39 -13.51 5.64 7.49
CA ARG A 39 -13.76 6.83 8.32
C ARG A 39 -14.53 6.43 9.57
N GLY A 40 -13.88 6.59 10.74
CA GLY A 40 -14.51 6.29 12.02
C GLY A 40 -14.99 4.84 12.16
N GLY A 41 -14.29 3.89 11.55
CA GLY A 41 -14.63 2.46 11.56
C GLY A 41 -15.65 2.01 10.49
N THR A 42 -16.12 2.92 9.64
CA THR A 42 -17.00 2.61 8.50
C THR A 42 -16.21 2.65 7.19
N PRO A 43 -16.28 1.59 6.35
CA PRO A 43 -15.61 1.60 5.04
C PRO A 43 -16.21 2.66 4.11
N VAL A 44 -15.34 3.46 3.47
CA VAL A 44 -15.72 4.45 2.45
C VAL A 44 -15.38 3.88 1.08
N LEU A 45 -16.30 3.17 0.48
CA LEU A 45 -16.11 2.39 -0.75
C LEU A 45 -15.55 3.20 -1.93
N LEU A 46 -15.86 4.49 -2.05
CA LEU A 46 -15.36 5.32 -3.16
C LEU A 46 -13.85 5.60 -3.08
N GLU A 47 -13.29 5.61 -1.87
CA GLU A 47 -11.87 5.87 -1.64
C GLU A 47 -11.03 4.57 -1.65
N SER A 48 -11.66 3.44 -1.33
CA SER A 48 -10.99 2.15 -1.16
C SER A 48 -11.00 1.26 -2.39
N LEU A 49 -11.93 1.48 -3.34
CA LEU A 49 -12.03 0.66 -4.54
C LEU A 49 -10.93 1.01 -5.55
N MET A 50 -10.10 0.02 -5.84
CA MET A 50 -8.99 0.12 -6.78
C MET A 50 -9.14 -0.94 -7.88
N ILE A 51 -8.60 -0.63 -9.06
CA ILE A 51 -8.56 -1.55 -10.19
C ILE A 51 -7.12 -2.09 -10.27
N THR A 52 -6.98 -3.40 -10.31
CA THR A 52 -5.68 -4.07 -10.48
C THR A 52 -5.29 -4.12 -11.95
N GLY A 53 -3.98 -4.17 -12.23
CA GLY A 53 -3.47 -4.35 -13.58
C GLY A 53 -3.64 -5.78 -14.08
N ASP A 54 -3.64 -5.93 -15.41
CA ASP A 54 -3.58 -7.25 -16.03
C ASP A 54 -2.18 -7.85 -15.88
N ALA A 55 -2.11 -9.08 -15.38
CA ALA A 55 -0.84 -9.79 -15.21
C ALA A 55 -0.26 -10.37 -16.51
N ASP A 56 -0.98 -10.29 -17.63
CA ASP A 56 -0.61 -11.00 -18.83
C ASP A 56 0.14 -10.13 -19.85
N GLU A 57 1.48 -10.27 -19.85
CA GLU A 57 2.33 -9.88 -20.98
C GLU A 57 2.04 -10.71 -22.27
N SER A 58 1.17 -11.71 -22.17
CA SER A 58 0.82 -12.59 -23.30
C SER A 58 -0.09 -11.94 -24.35
N GLY A 59 -0.64 -10.76 -24.06
CA GLY A 59 -1.49 -10.01 -25.00
C GLY A 59 -2.79 -10.73 -25.38
N LEU A 60 -3.19 -11.74 -24.64
CA LEU A 60 -4.47 -12.40 -24.84
C LEU A 60 -5.58 -11.56 -24.18
N PRO A 61 -6.64 -11.23 -24.92
CA PRO A 61 -7.80 -10.54 -24.36
C PRO A 61 -8.57 -11.53 -23.49
N GLY A 62 -8.29 -11.58 -22.19
CA GLY A 62 -8.88 -12.64 -21.38
C GLY A 62 -9.19 -12.32 -19.93
N GLU A 63 -8.45 -11.47 -19.27
CA GLU A 63 -8.79 -11.16 -17.90
C GLU A 63 -9.20 -9.70 -17.76
N ALA A 64 -10.47 -9.52 -17.41
CA ALA A 64 -10.99 -8.20 -17.09
C ALA A 64 -10.25 -7.66 -15.85
N PRO A 65 -9.94 -6.35 -15.80
CA PRO A 65 -9.33 -5.77 -14.62
C PRO A 65 -10.18 -6.08 -13.38
N ASN A 66 -9.53 -6.59 -12.34
CA ASN A 66 -10.21 -6.96 -11.11
C ASN A 66 -10.36 -5.74 -10.21
N ILE A 67 -11.44 -5.69 -9.44
CA ILE A 67 -11.67 -4.64 -8.47
C ILE A 67 -11.32 -5.19 -7.08
N VAL A 68 -10.54 -4.42 -6.33
CA VAL A 68 -10.17 -4.72 -4.94
C VAL A 68 -10.53 -3.56 -4.03
N ASP A 69 -10.90 -3.88 -2.80
CA ASP A 69 -11.10 -2.91 -1.72
C ASP A 69 -9.81 -2.86 -0.90
N VAL A 70 -9.12 -1.72 -0.92
CA VAL A 70 -7.83 -1.52 -0.28
C VAL A 70 -7.95 -0.46 0.80
N GLN A 71 -7.66 -0.84 2.04
CA GLN A 71 -7.63 0.06 3.19
C GLN A 71 -6.18 0.33 3.59
N LEU A 72 -5.84 1.60 3.74
CA LEU A 72 -4.48 2.05 3.95
C LEU A 72 -4.38 2.99 5.15
N LEU A 73 -3.30 2.86 5.92
CA LEU A 73 -2.89 3.79 6.96
C LEU A 73 -1.57 4.45 6.56
N VAL A 74 -1.56 5.77 6.51
CA VAL A 74 -0.35 6.58 6.27
C VAL A 74 0.04 7.28 7.56
N GLN A 75 1.30 7.17 7.94
CA GLN A 75 1.90 7.94 9.03
C GLN A 75 2.87 8.95 8.45
N PHE A 76 2.71 10.20 8.86
CA PHE A 76 3.52 11.30 8.37
C PHE A 76 3.84 12.32 9.45
N ASP A 77 4.89 13.09 9.23
CA ASP A 77 5.28 14.25 10.04
C ASP A 77 5.66 15.43 9.15
N ILE A 78 5.94 16.57 9.76
CA ILE A 78 6.31 17.78 9.05
C ILE A 78 7.84 17.87 8.99
N LYS A 79 8.40 17.85 7.78
CA LYS A 79 9.84 17.98 7.50
C LYS A 79 10.26 19.43 7.34
N ASP A 80 9.44 20.23 6.63
CA ASP A 80 9.71 21.63 6.33
C ASP A 80 8.47 22.47 6.65
N LEU A 81 8.58 23.24 7.72
CA LEU A 81 7.48 24.07 8.22
C LEU A 81 7.14 25.24 7.30
N GLU A 82 8.14 25.81 6.59
CA GLU A 82 7.92 26.88 5.64
C GLU A 82 7.05 26.42 4.47
N SER A 83 7.41 25.29 3.87
CA SER A 83 6.66 24.72 2.77
C SER A 83 5.26 24.30 3.21
N TYR A 84 5.14 23.69 4.39
CA TYR A 84 3.87 23.24 4.97
C TYR A 84 2.88 24.39 5.19
N LEU A 85 3.32 25.56 5.68
CA LEU A 85 2.43 26.66 6.03
C LEU A 85 2.16 27.63 4.87
N TYR A 86 3.13 27.82 3.96
CA TYR A 86 3.08 28.92 3.01
C TYR A 86 3.14 28.53 1.53
N LYS A 87 3.60 27.32 1.18
CA LYS A 87 3.72 26.90 -0.23
C LYS A 87 2.58 26.01 -0.69
N SER A 88 1.96 25.27 0.20
CA SER A 88 0.85 24.38 -0.13
C SER A 88 -0.44 24.82 0.55
N VAL A 89 -1.55 24.66 -0.16
CA VAL A 89 -2.89 24.87 0.38
C VAL A 89 -3.36 23.55 0.95
N ASP A 90 -3.63 23.50 2.27
CA ASP A 90 -4.12 22.35 3.00
C ASP A 90 -3.29 21.05 2.79
N PRO A 91 -1.97 21.10 3.10
CA PRO A 91 -1.08 19.98 2.80
C PRO A 91 -1.41 18.70 3.60
N ALA A 92 -1.96 18.84 4.82
CA ALA A 92 -2.33 17.71 5.68
C ALA A 92 -3.82 17.33 5.62
N GLY A 93 -4.61 17.99 4.80
CA GLY A 93 -6.02 17.71 4.57
C GLY A 93 -6.26 17.02 3.22
N ALA A 94 -6.91 17.70 2.29
CA ALA A 94 -7.27 17.12 1.00
C ALA A 94 -6.05 16.72 0.16
N THR A 95 -4.98 17.52 0.16
CA THR A 95 -3.81 17.27 -0.70
C THR A 95 -3.15 15.92 -0.44
N ILE A 96 -2.91 15.56 0.82
CA ILE A 96 -2.30 14.26 1.16
C ILE A 96 -3.25 13.08 0.88
N VAL A 97 -4.56 13.27 1.07
CA VAL A 97 -5.58 12.26 0.75
C VAL A 97 -5.56 11.95 -0.73
N ASP A 98 -5.71 12.96 -1.57
CA ASP A 98 -5.76 12.82 -3.04
C ASP A 98 -4.44 12.25 -3.59
N ALA A 99 -3.30 12.70 -3.04
CA ALA A 99 -1.98 12.18 -3.43
C ALA A 99 -1.80 10.71 -3.00
N THR A 100 -2.26 10.33 -1.82
CA THR A 100 -2.17 8.94 -1.36
C THR A 100 -3.04 8.03 -2.21
N GLU A 101 -4.26 8.47 -2.52
CA GLU A 101 -5.16 7.73 -3.41
C GLU A 101 -4.56 7.58 -4.81
N THR A 102 -3.94 8.62 -5.34
CA THR A 102 -3.26 8.59 -6.65
C THR A 102 -2.08 7.64 -6.65
N ALA A 103 -1.20 7.73 -5.64
CA ALA A 103 -0.04 6.84 -5.50
C ALA A 103 -0.46 5.38 -5.36
N LEU A 104 -1.46 5.10 -4.52
CA LEU A 104 -1.98 3.76 -4.32
C LEU A 104 -2.60 3.18 -5.60
N ARG A 105 -3.43 3.97 -6.32
CA ARG A 105 -4.00 3.54 -7.61
C ARG A 105 -2.93 3.22 -8.64
N GLN A 106 -1.87 4.01 -8.70
CA GLN A 106 -0.77 3.78 -9.63
C GLN A 106 -0.07 2.45 -9.32
N VAL A 107 0.23 2.18 -8.06
CA VAL A 107 0.94 0.96 -7.63
C VAL A 107 0.06 -0.27 -7.79
N VAL A 108 -1.18 -0.24 -7.28
CA VAL A 108 -2.13 -1.36 -7.40
C VAL A 108 -2.50 -1.63 -8.86
N GLY A 109 -2.68 -0.57 -9.66
CA GLY A 109 -3.01 -0.68 -11.07
C GLY A 109 -1.90 -1.24 -11.96
N SER A 110 -0.66 -1.34 -11.45
CA SER A 110 0.48 -1.96 -12.15
C SER A 110 0.72 -3.42 -11.75
N ARG A 111 -0.09 -3.99 -10.85
CA ARG A 111 0.12 -5.31 -10.28
C ARG A 111 -1.06 -6.25 -10.50
N PRO A 112 -0.79 -7.56 -10.63
CA PRO A 112 -1.83 -8.56 -10.69
C PRO A 112 -2.57 -8.68 -9.35
N ILE A 113 -3.81 -9.14 -9.40
CA ILE A 113 -4.65 -9.26 -8.21
C ILE A 113 -4.06 -10.22 -7.17
N ASP A 114 -3.41 -11.29 -7.62
CA ASP A 114 -2.80 -12.29 -6.73
C ASP A 114 -1.72 -11.65 -5.84
N ASP A 115 -0.87 -10.78 -6.39
CA ASP A 115 0.15 -10.05 -5.62
C ASP A 115 -0.49 -9.12 -4.59
N VAL A 116 -1.57 -8.44 -4.97
CA VAL A 116 -2.26 -7.50 -4.09
C VAL A 116 -2.93 -8.19 -2.90
N LEU A 117 -3.46 -9.39 -3.11
CA LEU A 117 -4.16 -10.17 -2.07
C LEU A 117 -3.22 -10.98 -1.18
N THR A 118 -2.05 -11.39 -1.69
CA THR A 118 -1.15 -12.35 -1.00
C THR A 118 0.18 -11.73 -0.57
N ASP A 119 1.26 -12.09 -1.24
CA ASP A 119 2.63 -11.83 -0.79
C ASP A 119 3.17 -10.45 -1.19
N GLY A 120 2.55 -9.77 -2.14
CA GLY A 120 2.99 -8.47 -2.66
C GLY A 120 2.72 -7.27 -1.75
N LYS A 121 2.12 -7.46 -0.57
CA LYS A 121 1.71 -6.37 0.33
C LYS A 121 2.87 -5.50 0.81
N GLU A 122 4.00 -6.10 1.13
CA GLU A 122 5.19 -5.36 1.59
C GLU A 122 5.77 -4.48 0.48
N ASP A 123 5.84 -5.01 -0.73
CA ASP A 123 6.32 -4.28 -1.90
C ASP A 123 5.37 -3.14 -2.27
N ILE A 124 4.06 -3.39 -2.24
CA ILE A 124 3.03 -2.35 -2.46
C ILE A 124 3.16 -1.23 -1.44
N GLN A 125 3.36 -1.53 -0.16
CA GLN A 125 3.57 -0.52 0.88
C GLN A 125 4.82 0.31 0.62
N ALA A 126 5.94 -0.34 0.25
CA ALA A 126 7.21 0.32 -0.04
C ALA A 126 7.11 1.22 -1.29
N GLU A 127 6.54 0.73 -2.37
CA GLU A 127 6.36 1.48 -3.61
C GLU A 127 5.38 2.64 -3.43
N THR A 128 4.25 2.41 -2.76
CA THR A 128 3.28 3.47 -2.45
C THR A 128 3.91 4.56 -1.59
N LYS A 129 4.74 4.19 -0.61
CA LYS A 129 5.49 5.17 0.19
C LYS A 129 6.42 6.02 -0.67
N LEU A 130 7.17 5.40 -1.58
CA LEU A 130 8.08 6.12 -2.48
C LEU A 130 7.33 7.04 -3.44
N ALA A 131 6.27 6.55 -4.07
CA ALA A 131 5.44 7.33 -4.98
C ALA A 131 4.78 8.52 -4.26
N LEU A 132 4.21 8.27 -3.08
CA LEU A 132 3.58 9.31 -2.26
C LEU A 132 4.59 10.36 -1.80
N GLN A 133 5.79 9.96 -1.36
CA GLN A 133 6.83 10.91 -0.97
C GLN A 133 7.26 11.77 -2.16
N GLY A 134 7.37 11.19 -3.36
CA GLY A 134 7.64 11.94 -4.58
C GLY A 134 6.59 13.01 -4.86
N LEU A 135 5.30 12.66 -4.79
CA LEU A 135 4.20 13.62 -4.96
C LEU A 135 4.22 14.72 -3.89
N MET A 136 4.51 14.38 -2.62
CA MET A 136 4.59 15.36 -1.54
C MET A 136 5.74 16.34 -1.72
N ASP A 137 6.88 15.87 -2.23
CA ASP A 137 8.04 16.72 -2.53
C ASP A 137 7.78 17.61 -3.77
N ASP A 138 7.15 17.07 -4.81
CA ASP A 138 6.77 17.83 -6.03
C ASP A 138 5.75 18.95 -5.73
N TYR A 139 4.81 18.68 -4.84
CA TYR A 139 3.81 19.65 -4.40
C TYR A 139 4.33 20.64 -3.35
N LEU A 140 5.61 20.51 -2.96
CA LEU A 140 6.24 21.34 -1.94
C LEU A 140 5.44 21.43 -0.63
N THR A 141 4.85 20.31 -0.22
CA THR A 141 3.99 20.24 0.97
C THR A 141 4.75 20.31 2.29
N GLY A 142 6.06 20.06 2.28
CA GLY A 142 6.88 19.99 3.48
C GLY A 142 6.59 18.77 4.38
N ILE A 143 5.87 17.76 3.87
CA ILE A 143 5.51 16.53 4.57
C ILE A 143 6.56 15.45 4.31
N ASN A 144 6.85 14.66 5.35
CA ASN A 144 7.67 13.45 5.27
C ASN A 144 6.81 12.23 5.61
N ILE A 145 6.76 11.27 4.69
CA ILE A 145 6.02 10.02 4.88
C ILE A 145 6.88 9.03 5.66
N ARG A 146 6.49 8.75 6.89
CA ARG A 146 7.20 7.81 7.76
C ARG A 146 6.92 6.37 7.38
N GLU A 147 5.65 6.05 7.28
CA GLU A 147 5.21 4.68 7.05
C GLU A 147 3.89 4.65 6.30
N VAL A 148 3.77 3.67 5.42
CA VAL A 148 2.53 3.32 4.73
C VAL A 148 2.22 1.86 5.08
N LYS A 149 1.05 1.60 5.60
CA LYS A 149 0.58 0.24 5.96
C LYS A 149 -0.73 -0.08 5.29
N LEU A 150 -0.77 -1.21 4.60
CA LEU A 150 -2.03 -1.83 4.18
C LEU A 150 -2.71 -2.44 5.41
N LEU A 151 -3.92 -1.97 5.73
CA LEU A 151 -4.72 -2.51 6.82
C LEU A 151 -5.42 -3.78 6.38
N ASN A 152 -6.24 -3.65 5.36
CA ASN A 152 -7.01 -4.74 4.80
C ASN A 152 -7.07 -4.62 3.28
N VAL A 153 -7.08 -5.75 2.61
CA VAL A 153 -7.32 -5.87 1.17
C VAL A 153 -8.34 -6.97 0.97
N PHE A 154 -9.45 -6.64 0.34
CA PHE A 154 -10.56 -7.57 0.12
C PHE A 154 -11.01 -7.55 -1.33
N ALA A 155 -11.49 -8.70 -1.80
CA ALA A 155 -12.34 -8.72 -2.99
C ALA A 155 -13.73 -8.14 -2.62
N PRO A 156 -14.38 -7.36 -3.51
CA PRO A 156 -15.73 -6.88 -3.29
C PRO A 156 -16.70 -8.03 -2.92
N GLU A 157 -17.67 -7.77 -2.02
CA GLU A 157 -18.60 -8.80 -1.54
C GLU A 157 -19.34 -9.53 -2.67
N GLN A 158 -19.61 -8.84 -3.79
CA GLN A 158 -20.32 -9.40 -4.94
C GLN A 158 -19.57 -10.53 -5.65
N VAL A 159 -18.24 -10.56 -5.54
CA VAL A 159 -17.36 -11.54 -6.21
C VAL A 159 -16.59 -12.42 -5.23
N LYS A 160 -16.76 -12.19 -3.94
CA LYS A 160 -16.04 -12.89 -2.88
C LYS A 160 -16.16 -14.42 -2.97
N ASP A 161 -17.37 -14.93 -3.16
CA ASP A 161 -17.60 -16.37 -3.26
C ASP A 161 -16.86 -16.99 -4.46
N ALA A 162 -16.80 -16.28 -5.58
CA ALA A 162 -16.06 -16.72 -6.76
C ALA A 162 -14.55 -16.72 -6.54
N PHE A 163 -14.01 -15.71 -5.85
CA PHE A 163 -12.59 -15.65 -5.46
C PHE A 163 -12.24 -16.76 -4.46
N ASP A 164 -13.08 -17.00 -3.45
CA ASP A 164 -12.89 -18.09 -2.49
C ASP A 164 -12.84 -19.46 -3.18
N ASP A 165 -13.65 -19.66 -4.23
CA ASP A 165 -13.61 -20.88 -5.03
C ASP A 165 -12.31 -21.02 -5.84
N VAL A 166 -11.80 -19.92 -6.42
CA VAL A 166 -10.50 -19.92 -7.13
C VAL A 166 -9.36 -20.25 -6.18
N VAL A 167 -9.33 -19.60 -5.01
CA VAL A 167 -8.29 -19.87 -3.99
C VAL A 167 -8.33 -21.33 -3.55
N ARG A 168 -9.52 -21.89 -3.28
CA ARG A 168 -9.67 -23.32 -2.94
C ARG A 168 -9.18 -24.24 -4.06
N ALA A 169 -9.48 -23.91 -5.32
CA ALA A 169 -9.02 -24.68 -6.46
C ALA A 169 -7.48 -24.63 -6.62
N GLN A 170 -6.86 -23.49 -6.35
CA GLN A 170 -5.40 -23.35 -6.33
C GLN A 170 -4.75 -24.16 -5.19
N GLU A 171 -5.32 -24.09 -3.98
CA GLU A 171 -4.87 -24.89 -2.84
C GLU A 171 -5.01 -26.40 -3.11
N ASP A 172 -6.14 -26.85 -3.68
CA ASP A 172 -6.36 -28.24 -4.07
C ASP A 172 -5.36 -28.70 -5.14
N LYS A 173 -5.09 -27.86 -6.13
CA LYS A 173 -4.05 -28.12 -7.14
C LYS A 173 -2.67 -28.28 -6.50
N ALA A 174 -2.28 -27.38 -5.63
CA ALA A 174 -1.00 -27.47 -4.90
C ALA A 174 -0.92 -28.72 -4.04
N ARG A 175 -2.00 -29.05 -3.34
CA ARG A 175 -2.12 -30.28 -2.53
C ARG A 175 -1.96 -31.54 -3.38
N ILE A 176 -2.61 -31.61 -4.54
CA ILE A 176 -2.51 -32.77 -5.45
C ILE A 176 -1.09 -32.91 -5.98
N ILE A 177 -0.43 -31.79 -6.35
CA ILE A 177 0.96 -31.81 -6.81
C ILE A 177 1.89 -32.32 -5.69
N ASN A 178 1.76 -31.79 -4.47
CA ASN A 178 2.56 -32.22 -3.33
C ASN A 178 2.35 -33.72 -2.98
N LEU A 179 1.12 -34.20 -3.08
CA LEU A 179 0.82 -35.63 -2.88
C LEU A 179 1.44 -36.52 -3.98
N ALA A 180 1.41 -36.02 -5.24
CA ALA A 180 2.00 -36.76 -6.35
C ALA A 180 3.55 -36.79 -6.24
N ASP A 181 4.17 -35.71 -5.80
CA ASP A 181 5.60 -35.65 -5.55
C ASP A 181 6.02 -36.55 -4.38
N ALA A 182 5.29 -36.52 -3.26
CA ALA A 182 5.52 -37.40 -2.15
C ALA A 182 5.37 -38.93 -2.55
N TYR A 183 4.36 -39.25 -3.36
CA TYR A 183 4.20 -40.59 -3.90
C TYR A 183 5.36 -41.00 -4.81
N LYS A 184 5.79 -40.10 -5.66
CA LYS A 184 6.95 -40.31 -6.54
C LYS A 184 8.24 -40.56 -5.73
N GLU A 185 8.48 -39.77 -4.68
CA GLU A 185 9.63 -39.91 -3.79
C GLU A 185 9.61 -41.21 -2.98
N ASP A 186 8.45 -41.76 -2.64
CA ASP A 186 8.33 -43.06 -1.96
C ASP A 186 8.52 -44.25 -2.92
N ILE A 187 7.91 -44.20 -4.11
CA ILE A 187 7.89 -45.36 -5.03
C ILE A 187 9.21 -45.49 -5.80
N LEU A 188 9.81 -44.39 -6.25
CA LEU A 188 11.05 -44.44 -7.07
C LEU A 188 12.22 -45.12 -6.36
N PRO A 189 12.55 -44.85 -5.08
CA PRO A 189 13.64 -45.50 -4.38
C PRO A 189 13.31 -47.01 -4.13
N ARG A 190 12.06 -47.31 -3.81
CA ARG A 190 11.64 -48.70 -3.58
C ARG A 190 11.76 -49.57 -4.85
N SER A 191 11.31 -49.05 -5.98
CA SER A 191 11.41 -49.78 -7.25
C SER A 191 12.86 -49.90 -7.72
N ARG A 192 13.70 -48.88 -7.52
CA ARG A 192 15.14 -48.96 -7.82
C ARG A 192 15.84 -49.96 -6.92
N GLY A 193 15.51 -49.99 -5.64
CA GLY A 193 16.03 -50.99 -4.70
C GLY A 193 15.65 -52.41 -5.07
N GLN A 194 14.40 -52.65 -5.48
CA GLN A 194 13.95 -53.96 -5.96
C GLN A 194 14.65 -54.38 -7.26
N ALA A 195 14.82 -53.44 -8.22
CA ALA A 195 15.54 -53.73 -9.46
C ALA A 195 17.01 -54.14 -9.19
N ALA A 196 17.69 -53.38 -8.31
CA ALA A 196 19.07 -53.68 -7.94
C ALA A 196 19.20 -55.04 -7.20
N ALA A 197 18.23 -55.42 -6.39
CA ALA A 197 18.23 -56.73 -5.72
C ALA A 197 18.04 -57.89 -6.72
N LEU A 198 17.28 -57.69 -7.78
CA LEU A 198 17.09 -58.69 -8.84
C LEU A 198 18.31 -58.86 -9.75
N GLU A 199 19.15 -57.84 -9.92
CA GLU A 199 20.39 -57.89 -10.70
C GLU A 199 21.54 -58.58 -9.94
N GLN A 200 21.46 -58.67 -8.61
CA GLN A 200 22.51 -59.25 -7.77
C GLN A 200 22.24 -60.71 -7.32
N GLY A 201 21.10 -61.26 -7.64
CA GLY A 201 20.71 -62.65 -7.33
C GLY A 201 20.68 -63.51 -8.58
#